data_17a81b229e455ed512bd70dca80e5979
#
_entry.id   17a81b229e455ed512bd70dca80e5979
#
_cell.length_a   1.000
_cell.length_b   1.000
_cell.length_c   1.000
_cell.angle_alpha   90.00
_cell.angle_beta   90.00
_cell.angle_gamma   90.00
#
_symmetry.space_group_name_H-M   'P 1'
#
loop_
_entity.id
_entity.type
_entity.pdbx_description
1 polymer ?
#
loop_
_entity_poly.entity_id
_entity_poly.type
_entity_poly.pdbx_seq_one_letter_code
_entity_poly.pdbx_strand_id
1 'polypeptide(L)'
;DVGEAFLRHLVSIGRVKRPDGRDPYAEYERRVDEDRRSGYVFAAQLQSGLRVDDVQGEAERFAREWVPSRLIPQANELRALCDRQRLKTVIVSASPLPIVLAAAKTLRIPASHCTGIEVEVTDGRFTDKAIEPVTYAAGKVAALERRGWSLPVIACGDSAQGDAALLSAARIGVVVAPRCGSPLSAMAPERGWFVVERD
;
A
#
# COMPACT_ATOMS: atom_id res chain seq x y z
N ASP A 1 6.58 -1.07 6.00
CA ASP A 1 5.31 -1.27 5.30
C ASP A 1 4.14 -1.24 6.28
N VAL A 2 3.11 -0.42 6.00
CA VAL A 2 1.96 -0.26 6.91
C VAL A 2 1.04 -1.49 6.87
N GLY A 3 0.93 -2.16 5.73
CA GLY A 3 0.11 -3.37 5.57
C GLY A 3 0.64 -4.54 6.38
N GLU A 4 1.94 -4.76 6.31
CA GLU A 4 2.63 -5.78 7.11
C GLU A 4 2.53 -5.50 8.61
N ALA A 5 2.79 -4.25 9.01
CA ALA A 5 2.70 -3.85 10.41
C ALA A 5 1.28 -4.02 10.97
N PHE A 6 0.26 -3.71 10.17
CA PHE A 6 -1.13 -3.93 10.55
C PHE A 6 -1.49 -5.41 10.63
N LEU A 7 -0.99 -6.24 9.70
CA LEU A 7 -1.17 -7.69 9.80
C LEU A 7 -0.57 -8.25 11.09
N ARG A 8 0.67 -7.87 11.43
CA ARG A 8 1.29 -8.26 12.71
C ARG A 8 0.43 -7.84 13.90
N HIS A 9 -0.12 -6.64 13.87
CA HIS A 9 -1.02 -6.15 14.90
C HIS A 9 -2.28 -7.01 15.00
N LEU A 10 -2.98 -7.30 13.89
CA LEU A 10 -4.18 -8.14 13.89
C LEU A 10 -3.92 -9.55 14.42
N VAL A 11 -2.76 -10.12 14.10
CA VAL A 11 -2.32 -11.43 14.64
C VAL A 11 -2.08 -11.32 16.16
N SER A 12 -1.36 -10.30 16.61
CA SER A 12 -1.00 -10.12 18.03
C SER A 12 -2.23 -9.95 18.94
N ILE A 13 -3.29 -9.30 18.43
CA ILE A 13 -4.56 -9.14 19.19
C ILE A 13 -5.55 -10.28 18.95
N GLY A 14 -5.14 -11.34 18.23
CA GLY A 14 -5.94 -12.54 17.99
C GLY A 14 -7.15 -12.35 17.06
N ARG A 15 -7.18 -11.26 16.28
CA ARG A 15 -8.26 -10.98 15.31
C ARG A 15 -8.17 -11.87 14.08
N VAL A 16 -6.97 -12.23 13.66
CA VAL A 16 -6.71 -13.08 12.48
C VAL A 16 -6.13 -14.39 12.96
N LYS A 17 -6.71 -15.49 12.47
CA LYS A 17 -6.26 -16.85 12.78
C LYS A 17 -6.37 -17.69 11.51
N ARG A 18 -5.55 -18.71 11.40
CA ARG A 18 -5.68 -19.73 10.36
C ARG A 18 -6.51 -20.91 10.86
N PRO A 19 -7.33 -21.53 10.01
CA PRO A 19 -8.10 -22.72 10.38
C PRO A 19 -7.22 -23.90 10.82
N ASP A 20 -6.00 -23.99 10.27
CA ASP A 20 -5.02 -25.06 10.58
C ASP A 20 -4.20 -24.78 11.86
N GLY A 21 -4.46 -23.67 12.56
CA GLY A 21 -3.78 -23.29 13.80
C GLY A 21 -2.34 -22.81 13.64
N ARG A 22 -1.80 -22.76 12.41
CA ARG A 22 -0.45 -22.23 12.15
C ARG A 22 -0.43 -20.71 12.26
N ASP A 23 0.77 -20.16 12.50
CA ASP A 23 0.96 -18.71 12.58
C ASP A 23 0.63 -18.04 11.22
N PRO A 24 -0.36 -17.15 11.17
CA PRO A 24 -0.70 -16.44 9.95
C PRO A 24 0.42 -15.54 9.42
N TYR A 25 1.23 -14.97 10.33
CA TYR A 25 2.31 -14.08 9.93
C TYR A 25 3.48 -14.86 9.31
N ALA A 26 3.85 -16.00 9.88
CA ALA A 26 4.88 -16.86 9.29
C ALA A 26 4.48 -17.35 7.88
N GLU A 27 3.21 -17.65 7.66
CA GLU A 27 2.72 -18.00 6.32
C GLU A 27 2.75 -16.81 5.35
N TYR A 28 2.45 -15.61 5.83
CA TYR A 28 2.59 -14.39 5.03
C TYR A 28 4.04 -14.20 4.58
N GLU A 29 5.01 -14.30 5.48
CA GLU A 29 6.44 -14.17 5.15
C GLU A 29 6.86 -15.21 4.11
N ARG A 30 6.50 -16.49 4.32
CA ARG A 30 6.79 -17.56 3.35
C ARG A 30 6.26 -17.23 1.95
N ARG A 31 5.02 -16.74 1.87
CA ARG A 31 4.42 -16.37 0.57
C ARG A 31 5.09 -15.17 -0.06
N VAL A 32 5.45 -14.16 0.73
CA VAL A 32 6.19 -12.99 0.24
C VAL A 32 7.54 -13.38 -0.33
N ASP A 33 8.23 -14.33 0.27
CA ASP A 33 9.52 -14.83 -0.19
C ASP A 33 9.39 -15.61 -1.51
N GLU A 34 8.33 -16.40 -1.66
CA GLU A 34 8.05 -17.16 -2.88
C GLU A 34 7.46 -16.30 -4.01
N ASP A 35 6.44 -15.53 -3.70
CA ASP A 35 5.74 -14.60 -4.59
C ASP A 35 5.12 -13.45 -3.78
N ARG A 36 5.70 -12.28 -3.86
CA ARG A 36 5.23 -11.09 -3.11
C ARG A 36 3.77 -10.75 -3.36
N ARG A 37 3.31 -10.91 -4.60
CA ARG A 37 1.91 -10.67 -4.93
C ARG A 37 0.99 -11.60 -4.14
N SER A 38 1.33 -12.88 -4.10
CA SER A 38 0.58 -13.89 -3.33
C SER A 38 0.56 -13.57 -1.84
N GLY A 39 1.70 -13.16 -1.27
CA GLY A 39 1.78 -12.77 0.13
C GLY A 39 0.90 -11.56 0.47
N TYR A 40 0.93 -10.52 -0.36
CA TYR A 40 0.12 -9.31 -0.14
C TYR A 40 -1.38 -9.58 -0.29
N VAL A 41 -1.79 -10.40 -1.27
CA VAL A 41 -3.18 -10.87 -1.40
C VAL A 41 -3.60 -11.67 -0.17
N PHE A 42 -2.74 -12.57 0.30
CA PHE A 42 -3.01 -13.37 1.48
C PHE A 42 -3.26 -12.51 2.74
N ALA A 43 -2.50 -11.42 2.92
CA ALA A 43 -2.73 -10.48 4.03
C ALA A 43 -4.14 -9.87 4.00
N ALA A 44 -4.70 -9.61 2.82
CA ALA A 44 -6.08 -9.15 2.68
C ALA A 44 -7.10 -10.28 2.93
N GLN A 45 -6.82 -11.48 2.41
CA GLN A 45 -7.66 -12.67 2.58
C GLN A 45 -7.77 -13.13 4.04
N LEU A 46 -6.73 -12.92 4.85
CA LEU A 46 -6.76 -13.22 6.28
C LEU A 46 -7.83 -12.44 7.06
N GLN A 47 -8.40 -11.39 6.49
CA GLN A 47 -9.53 -10.65 7.05
C GLN A 47 -10.88 -11.35 6.82
N SER A 48 -10.91 -12.45 6.06
CA SER A 48 -12.13 -13.20 5.74
C SER A 48 -12.93 -13.57 6.99
N GLY A 49 -14.25 -13.37 6.92
CA GLY A 49 -15.20 -13.55 8.02
C GLY A 49 -15.29 -12.39 9.00
N LEU A 50 -14.33 -11.46 9.02
CA LEU A 50 -14.37 -10.28 9.88
C LEU A 50 -15.35 -9.24 9.33
N ARG A 51 -16.04 -8.50 10.22
CA ARG A 51 -16.88 -7.39 9.81
C ARG A 51 -16.02 -6.23 9.30
N VAL A 52 -16.48 -5.62 8.21
CA VAL A 52 -15.79 -4.47 7.58
C VAL A 52 -15.57 -3.34 8.59
N ASP A 53 -16.62 -2.98 9.34
CA ASP A 53 -16.56 -1.88 10.30
C ASP A 53 -15.57 -2.15 11.44
N ASP A 54 -15.48 -3.41 11.92
CA ASP A 54 -14.56 -3.80 12.98
C ASP A 54 -13.10 -3.68 12.53
N VAL A 55 -12.81 -4.17 11.32
CA VAL A 55 -11.46 -4.08 10.74
C VAL A 55 -11.09 -2.62 10.45
N GLN A 56 -12.03 -1.84 9.89
CA GLN A 56 -11.81 -0.43 9.62
C GLN A 56 -11.55 0.36 10.91
N GLY A 57 -12.34 0.13 11.96
CA GLY A 57 -12.14 0.76 13.26
C GLY A 57 -10.80 0.43 13.89
N GLU A 58 -10.35 -0.84 13.76
CA GLU A 58 -9.03 -1.28 14.24
C GLU A 58 -7.90 -0.64 13.42
N ALA A 59 -8.04 -0.62 12.09
CA ALA A 59 -7.08 0.03 11.21
C ALA A 59 -6.92 1.52 11.53
N GLU A 60 -8.01 2.22 11.84
CA GLU A 60 -7.96 3.63 12.22
C GLU A 60 -7.26 3.87 13.57
N ARG A 61 -7.47 2.99 14.56
CA ARG A 61 -6.73 3.07 15.83
C ARG A 61 -5.23 2.86 15.59
N PHE A 62 -4.90 1.78 14.90
CA PHE A 62 -3.52 1.45 14.58
C PHE A 62 -2.82 2.55 13.77
N ALA A 63 -3.44 3.03 12.69
CA ALA A 63 -2.84 4.04 11.82
C ALA A 63 -2.58 5.36 12.56
N ARG A 64 -3.45 5.76 13.48
CA ARG A 64 -3.30 7.00 14.26
C ARG A 64 -2.04 7.00 15.12
N GLU A 65 -1.65 5.85 15.64
CA GLU A 65 -0.45 5.68 16.47
C GLU A 65 0.79 5.42 15.62
N TRP A 66 0.67 4.58 14.61
CA TRP A 66 1.79 4.06 13.83
C TRP A 66 2.28 5.04 12.75
N VAL A 67 1.37 5.67 12.00
CA VAL A 67 1.71 6.47 10.81
C VAL A 67 2.54 7.72 11.14
N PRO A 68 2.22 8.52 12.17
CA PRO A 68 2.93 9.79 12.41
C PRO A 68 4.44 9.62 12.59
N SER A 69 4.87 8.55 13.25
CA SER A 69 6.30 8.27 13.51
C SER A 69 7.05 7.69 12.29
N ARG A 70 6.34 7.44 11.19
CA ARG A 70 6.89 6.80 9.97
C ARG A 70 6.80 7.67 8.74
N LEU A 71 6.40 8.91 8.91
CA LEU A 71 6.35 9.87 7.82
C LEU A 71 7.76 10.21 7.34
N ILE A 72 7.91 10.27 6.02
CA ILE A 72 9.15 10.66 5.37
C ILE A 72 9.05 12.16 5.10
N PRO A 73 9.90 13.00 5.72
CA PRO A 73 9.83 14.45 5.58
C PRO A 73 9.83 14.90 4.12
N GLN A 74 10.74 14.36 3.31
CA GLN A 74 10.89 14.71 1.90
C GLN A 74 9.65 14.36 1.08
N ALA A 75 8.97 13.24 1.38
CA ALA A 75 7.71 12.87 0.73
C ALA A 75 6.58 13.84 1.11
N ASN A 76 6.55 14.32 2.34
CA ASN A 76 5.60 15.35 2.78
C ASN A 76 5.85 16.70 2.10
N GLU A 77 7.10 17.12 1.96
CA GLU A 77 7.48 18.34 1.24
C GLU A 77 7.06 18.27 -0.23
N LEU A 78 7.32 17.14 -0.89
CA LEU A 78 6.88 16.93 -2.27
C LEU A 78 5.35 16.99 -2.39
N ARG A 79 4.63 16.37 -1.45
CA ARG A 79 3.17 16.45 -1.41
C ARG A 79 2.70 17.90 -1.24
N ALA A 80 3.29 18.66 -0.32
CA ALA A 80 2.97 20.06 -0.12
C ALA A 80 3.24 20.92 -1.38
N LEU A 81 4.29 20.57 -2.15
CA LEU A 81 4.55 21.20 -3.44
C LEU A 81 3.44 20.85 -4.44
N CYS A 82 3.03 19.59 -4.53
CA CYS A 82 1.94 19.15 -5.40
C CYS A 82 0.62 19.87 -5.06
N ASP A 83 0.30 20.00 -3.77
CA ASP A 83 -0.90 20.69 -3.30
C ASP A 83 -0.89 22.18 -3.72
N ARG A 84 0.26 22.87 -3.60
CA ARG A 84 0.42 24.26 -4.09
C ARG A 84 0.21 24.38 -5.59
N GLN A 85 0.57 23.35 -6.35
CA GLN A 85 0.36 23.28 -7.79
C GLN A 85 -1.04 22.75 -8.17
N ARG A 86 -1.93 22.56 -7.20
CA ARG A 86 -3.28 22.01 -7.38
C ARG A 86 -3.29 20.61 -8.01
N LEU A 87 -2.23 19.85 -7.83
CA LEU A 87 -2.17 18.44 -8.24
C LEU A 87 -2.90 17.57 -7.21
N LYS A 88 -3.76 16.70 -7.71
CA LYS A 88 -4.49 15.75 -6.88
C LYS A 88 -3.53 14.65 -6.41
N THR A 89 -3.41 14.46 -5.08
CA THR A 89 -2.68 13.34 -4.51
C THR A 89 -3.57 12.10 -4.44
N VAL A 90 -3.09 10.97 -4.94
CA VAL A 90 -3.73 9.66 -4.82
C VAL A 90 -2.78 8.64 -4.22
N ILE A 91 -3.31 7.65 -3.50
CA ILE A 91 -2.56 6.53 -2.94
C ILE A 91 -2.93 5.26 -3.68
N VAL A 92 -1.92 4.56 -4.21
CA VAL A 92 -2.04 3.22 -4.82
C VAL A 92 -1.09 2.28 -4.09
N SER A 93 -1.63 1.45 -3.21
CA SER A 93 -0.84 0.65 -2.27
C SER A 93 -1.07 -0.85 -2.46
N ALA A 94 -0.02 -1.65 -2.28
CA ALA A 94 -0.10 -3.10 -2.19
C ALA A 94 -0.49 -3.61 -0.79
N SER A 95 -0.99 -2.74 0.08
CA SER A 95 -1.56 -3.11 1.37
C SER A 95 -3.07 -3.33 1.27
N PRO A 96 -3.67 -4.11 2.18
CA PRO A 96 -5.13 -4.25 2.27
C PRO A 96 -5.84 -2.89 2.38
N LEU A 97 -6.94 -2.71 1.66
CA LEU A 97 -7.63 -1.42 1.55
C LEU A 97 -8.00 -0.78 2.90
N PRO A 98 -8.47 -1.50 3.95
CA PRO A 98 -8.83 -0.88 5.22
C PRO A 98 -7.69 -0.08 5.85
N ILE A 99 -6.48 -0.64 5.88
CA ILE A 99 -5.33 0.07 6.46
C ILE A 99 -4.84 1.20 5.57
N VAL A 100 -4.98 1.09 4.24
CA VAL A 100 -4.68 2.19 3.32
C VAL A 100 -5.59 3.39 3.58
N LEU A 101 -6.91 3.15 3.73
CA LEU A 101 -7.88 4.20 4.05
C LEU A 101 -7.60 4.84 5.41
N ALA A 102 -7.26 4.04 6.41
CA ALA A 102 -6.93 4.53 7.73
C ALA A 102 -5.67 5.40 7.75
N ALA A 103 -4.62 4.97 7.06
CA ALA A 103 -3.40 5.74 6.89
C ALA A 103 -3.67 7.05 6.13
N ALA A 104 -4.44 6.99 5.06
CA ALA A 104 -4.84 8.16 4.27
C ALA A 104 -5.62 9.19 5.11
N LYS A 105 -6.55 8.73 5.96
CA LYS A 105 -7.29 9.58 6.89
C LYS A 105 -6.36 10.33 7.84
N THR A 106 -5.33 9.66 8.36
CA THR A 106 -4.30 10.28 9.21
C THR A 106 -3.51 11.35 8.44
N LEU A 107 -3.31 11.15 7.14
CA LEU A 107 -2.64 12.08 6.23
C LEU A 107 -3.59 13.16 5.66
N ARG A 108 -4.87 13.16 6.02
CA ARG A 108 -5.92 14.03 5.47
C ARG A 108 -6.07 13.88 3.96
N ILE A 109 -5.90 12.67 3.44
CA ILE A 109 -6.17 12.33 2.04
C ILE A 109 -7.56 11.69 1.96
N PRO A 110 -8.46 12.15 1.08
CA PRO A 110 -9.81 11.59 0.96
C PRO A 110 -9.81 10.12 0.59
N ALA A 111 -10.73 9.33 1.14
CA ALA A 111 -10.89 7.91 0.83
C ALA A 111 -11.08 7.65 -0.68
N SER A 112 -11.79 8.56 -1.40
CA SER A 112 -11.97 8.50 -2.85
C SER A 112 -10.68 8.65 -3.67
N HIS A 113 -9.58 9.06 -3.02
CA HIS A 113 -8.24 9.18 -3.61
C HIS A 113 -7.34 7.99 -3.28
N CYS A 114 -7.89 6.91 -2.74
CA CYS A 114 -7.11 5.76 -2.28
C CYS A 114 -7.56 4.48 -2.96
N THR A 115 -6.61 3.60 -3.23
CA THR A 115 -6.86 2.22 -3.61
C THR A 115 -5.79 1.32 -3.00
N GLY A 116 -6.18 0.11 -2.66
CA GLY A 116 -5.36 -0.92 -2.07
C GLY A 116 -5.79 -2.30 -2.56
N ILE A 117 -5.29 -3.36 -1.95
CA ILE A 117 -5.78 -4.71 -2.24
C ILE A 117 -7.17 -4.86 -1.61
N GLU A 118 -8.13 -5.18 -2.46
CA GLU A 118 -9.52 -5.38 -2.09
C GLU A 118 -9.88 -6.87 -2.11
N VAL A 119 -10.76 -7.28 -1.21
CA VAL A 119 -11.46 -8.56 -1.25
C VAL A 119 -12.97 -8.31 -1.30
N GLU A 120 -13.74 -9.25 -1.84
CA GLU A 120 -15.19 -9.15 -1.88
C GLU A 120 -15.76 -9.03 -0.46
N VAL A 121 -16.89 -8.33 -0.36
CA VAL A 121 -17.67 -8.17 0.87
C VAL A 121 -19.04 -8.77 0.65
N THR A 122 -19.44 -9.66 1.55
CA THR A 122 -20.79 -10.24 1.58
C THR A 122 -21.35 -10.07 2.99
N ASP A 123 -22.57 -9.56 3.10
CA ASP A 123 -23.27 -9.32 4.36
C ASP A 123 -22.44 -8.52 5.39
N GLY A 124 -21.69 -7.51 4.90
CA GLY A 124 -20.85 -6.65 5.72
C GLY A 124 -19.60 -7.34 6.28
N ARG A 125 -19.20 -8.48 5.71
CA ARG A 125 -17.98 -9.23 6.07
C ARG A 125 -17.08 -9.42 4.86
N PHE A 126 -15.78 -9.37 5.11
CA PHE A 126 -14.79 -9.72 4.10
C PHE A 126 -14.87 -11.20 3.73
N THR A 127 -14.65 -11.51 2.45
CA THR A 127 -14.46 -12.88 1.96
C THR A 127 -12.97 -13.13 1.70
N ASP A 128 -12.64 -14.32 1.25
CA ASP A 128 -11.28 -14.69 0.80
C ASP A 128 -11.04 -14.45 -0.70
N LYS A 129 -12.02 -13.86 -1.41
CA LYS A 129 -11.91 -13.59 -2.84
C LYS A 129 -11.32 -12.22 -3.10
N ALA A 130 -10.09 -12.21 -3.64
CA ALA A 130 -9.44 -10.97 -4.04
C ALA A 130 -10.12 -10.38 -5.29
N ILE A 131 -10.19 -9.06 -5.33
CA ILE A 131 -10.73 -8.28 -6.45
C ILE A 131 -9.57 -7.80 -7.33
N GLU A 132 -9.62 -8.11 -8.61
CA GLU A 132 -8.62 -7.61 -9.58
C GLU A 132 -8.94 -6.17 -10.05
N PRO A 133 -7.92 -5.40 -10.45
CA PRO A 133 -6.50 -5.72 -10.38
C PRO A 133 -5.95 -5.59 -8.95
N VAL A 134 -5.09 -6.55 -8.55
CA VAL A 134 -4.31 -6.42 -7.32
C VAL A 134 -3.31 -5.27 -7.49
N THR A 135 -3.27 -4.34 -6.54
CA THR A 135 -2.48 -3.10 -6.57
C THR A 135 -0.98 -3.32 -6.31
N TYR A 136 -0.38 -4.27 -7.05
CA TYR A 136 1.04 -4.61 -7.00
C TYR A 136 1.63 -4.59 -8.41
N ALA A 137 2.85 -4.09 -8.58
CA ALA A 137 3.57 -4.00 -9.84
C ALA A 137 2.71 -3.33 -10.95
N ALA A 138 2.52 -4.01 -12.09
CA ALA A 138 1.67 -3.51 -13.19
C ALA A 138 0.21 -3.32 -12.76
N GLY A 139 -0.26 -4.07 -11.77
CA GLY A 139 -1.59 -3.91 -11.22
C GLY A 139 -1.86 -2.54 -10.60
N LYS A 140 -0.82 -1.79 -10.20
CA LYS A 140 -0.98 -0.40 -9.75
C LYS A 140 -1.45 0.52 -10.88
N VAL A 141 -0.92 0.33 -12.09
CA VAL A 141 -1.34 1.10 -13.28
C VAL A 141 -2.76 0.70 -13.67
N ALA A 142 -3.06 -0.60 -13.73
CA ALA A 142 -4.40 -1.10 -14.02
C ALA A 142 -5.45 -0.62 -12.99
N ALA A 143 -5.05 -0.44 -11.73
CA ALA A 143 -5.93 0.13 -10.70
C ALA A 143 -6.26 1.60 -10.93
N LEU A 144 -5.33 2.39 -11.51
CA LEU A 144 -5.64 3.77 -11.94
C LEU A 144 -6.74 3.77 -12.99
N GLU A 145 -6.62 2.92 -14.01
CA GLU A 145 -7.60 2.77 -15.09
C GLU A 145 -8.98 2.35 -14.54
N ARG A 146 -9.00 1.32 -13.68
CA ARG A 146 -10.23 0.86 -13.03
C ARG A 146 -10.93 1.97 -12.22
N ARG A 147 -10.16 2.86 -11.61
CA ARG A 147 -10.67 4.01 -10.83
C ARG A 147 -11.02 5.21 -11.72
N GLY A 148 -10.81 5.15 -13.03
CA GLY A 148 -10.99 6.27 -13.95
C GLY A 148 -10.01 7.43 -13.69
N TRP A 149 -8.84 7.13 -13.12
CA TRP A 149 -7.81 8.11 -12.85
C TRP A 149 -6.83 8.19 -14.03
N SER A 150 -6.41 9.41 -14.36
CA SER A 150 -5.36 9.62 -15.35
C SER A 150 -4.01 9.08 -14.87
N LEU A 151 -3.11 8.82 -15.82
CA LEU A 151 -1.72 8.53 -15.50
C LEU A 151 -1.10 9.69 -14.70
N PRO A 152 -0.25 9.40 -13.70
CA PRO A 152 0.25 10.44 -12.82
C PRO A 152 1.24 11.38 -13.52
N VAL A 153 1.19 12.66 -13.18
CA VAL A 153 2.25 13.61 -13.55
C VAL A 153 3.52 13.27 -12.74
N ILE A 154 3.36 12.99 -11.45
CA ILE A 154 4.44 12.58 -10.56
C ILE A 154 4.02 11.28 -9.88
N ALA A 155 4.88 10.28 -9.88
CA ALA A 155 4.72 9.08 -9.07
C ALA A 155 5.91 8.92 -8.12
N CYS A 156 5.63 8.50 -6.88
CA CYS A 156 6.63 8.21 -5.88
C CYS A 156 6.55 6.74 -5.48
N GLY A 157 7.70 6.10 -5.31
CA GLY A 157 7.78 4.71 -4.87
C GLY A 157 9.11 4.36 -4.24
N ASP A 158 9.16 3.24 -3.50
CA ASP A 158 10.35 2.78 -2.80
C ASP A 158 10.70 1.30 -3.09
N SER A 159 9.87 0.60 -3.85
CA SER A 159 10.01 -0.82 -4.15
C SER A 159 10.26 -1.07 -5.64
N ALA A 160 11.40 -1.69 -5.98
CA ALA A 160 11.74 -2.04 -7.36
C ALA A 160 10.69 -2.98 -8.00
N GLN A 161 10.21 -3.97 -7.26
CA GLN A 161 9.22 -4.92 -7.76
C GLN A 161 7.79 -4.37 -7.70
N GLY A 162 7.49 -3.54 -6.70
CA GLY A 162 6.13 -3.03 -6.46
C GLY A 162 5.80 -1.75 -7.21
N ASP A 163 6.78 -0.86 -7.46
CA ASP A 163 6.52 0.51 -7.90
C ASP A 163 7.09 0.87 -9.27
N ALA A 164 8.05 0.09 -9.79
CA ALA A 164 8.73 0.44 -11.04
C ALA A 164 7.75 0.66 -12.22
N ALA A 165 6.68 -0.13 -12.29
CA ALA A 165 5.66 0.04 -13.33
C ALA A 165 4.92 1.38 -13.19
N LEU A 166 4.55 1.76 -11.97
CA LEU A 166 3.87 3.04 -11.70
C LEU A 166 4.79 4.23 -11.96
N LEU A 167 6.08 4.15 -11.54
CA LEU A 167 7.08 5.16 -11.80
C LEU A 167 7.32 5.36 -13.31
N SER A 168 7.35 4.25 -14.07
CA SER A 168 7.51 4.29 -15.54
C SER A 168 6.28 4.87 -16.26
N ALA A 169 5.09 4.73 -15.68
CA ALA A 169 3.86 5.27 -16.26
C ALA A 169 3.69 6.78 -15.99
N ALA A 170 4.43 7.36 -15.07
CA ALA A 170 4.39 8.77 -14.74
C ALA A 170 5.26 9.61 -15.69
N ARG A 171 4.94 10.91 -15.80
CA ARG A 171 5.83 11.85 -16.48
C ARG A 171 7.12 12.10 -15.70
N ILE A 172 7.03 12.05 -14.37
CA ILE A 172 8.15 12.25 -13.43
C ILE A 172 8.08 11.11 -12.42
N GLY A 173 9.08 10.23 -12.46
CA GLY A 173 9.27 9.20 -11.44
C GLY A 173 10.17 9.72 -10.33
N VAL A 174 9.78 9.48 -9.07
CA VAL A 174 10.56 9.84 -7.88
C VAL A 174 10.75 8.59 -7.02
N VAL A 175 11.98 8.16 -6.93
CA VAL A 175 12.39 7.08 -6.05
C VAL A 175 12.61 7.67 -4.65
N VAL A 176 11.84 7.21 -3.67
CA VAL A 176 12.07 7.55 -2.26
C VAL A 176 12.96 6.47 -1.67
N ALA A 177 14.27 6.64 -1.79
CA ALA A 177 15.24 5.62 -1.43
C ALA A 177 15.34 5.44 0.08
N PRO A 178 15.04 4.25 0.60
CA PRO A 178 15.21 3.99 2.03
C PRO A 178 16.69 3.88 2.43
N ARG A 179 17.56 3.59 1.50
CA ARG A 179 19.02 3.40 1.74
C ARG A 179 19.79 3.53 0.44
N CYS A 180 21.02 3.98 0.54
CA CYS A 180 22.00 3.92 -0.54
C CYS A 180 22.12 2.48 -1.08
N GLY A 181 22.09 2.32 -2.41
CA GLY A 181 22.25 1.00 -3.05
C GLY A 181 20.99 0.15 -3.17
N SER A 182 19.78 0.71 -2.99
CA SER A 182 18.55 -0.04 -3.27
C SER A 182 18.43 -0.40 -4.77
N PRO A 183 17.87 -1.57 -5.12
CA PRO A 183 17.68 -1.94 -6.53
C PRO A 183 16.91 -0.87 -7.33
N LEU A 184 15.94 -0.20 -6.70
CA LEU A 184 15.17 0.87 -7.36
C LEU A 184 16.02 2.11 -7.62
N SER A 185 16.91 2.49 -6.68
CA SER A 185 17.85 3.60 -6.87
C SER A 185 18.85 3.31 -7.99
N ALA A 186 19.29 2.06 -8.13
CA ALA A 186 20.17 1.65 -9.21
C ALA A 186 19.54 1.76 -10.60
N MET A 187 18.21 1.57 -10.68
CA MET A 187 17.45 1.73 -11.93
C MET A 187 17.17 3.20 -12.31
N ALA A 188 17.25 4.11 -11.36
CA ALA A 188 16.79 5.48 -11.52
C ALA A 188 17.52 6.25 -12.65
N PRO A 189 18.87 6.20 -12.79
CA PRO A 189 19.58 6.92 -13.85
C PRO A 189 19.15 6.49 -15.25
N GLU A 190 19.03 5.19 -15.49
CA GLU A 190 18.63 4.63 -16.80
C GLU A 190 17.19 4.97 -17.17
N ARG A 191 16.34 5.19 -16.18
CA ARG A 191 14.91 5.49 -16.33
C ARG A 191 14.61 6.99 -16.29
N GLY A 192 15.61 7.82 -15.99
CA GLY A 192 15.42 9.27 -15.83
C GLY A 192 14.58 9.63 -14.60
N TRP A 193 14.60 8.78 -13.56
CA TRP A 193 13.88 9.05 -12.31
C TRP A 193 14.75 9.88 -11.36
N PHE A 194 14.08 10.72 -10.60
CA PHE A 194 14.71 11.42 -9.48
C PHE A 194 14.85 10.49 -8.27
N VAL A 195 15.91 10.69 -7.50
CA VAL A 195 16.12 9.96 -6.25
C VAL A 195 16.08 10.97 -5.10
N VAL A 196 15.24 10.68 -4.11
CA VAL A 196 15.16 11.41 -2.84
C VAL A 196 15.63 10.45 -1.76
N GLU A 197 16.74 10.76 -1.12
CA GLU A 197 17.30 9.95 -0.04
C GLU A 197 16.57 10.26 1.27
N ARG A 198 16.36 9.23 2.08
CA ARG A 198 15.92 9.40 3.47
C ARG A 198 17.14 9.70 4.32
N ASP A 199 17.05 10.73 5.13
CA ASP A 199 18.01 11.01 6.21
C ASP A 199 17.96 9.90 7.28
#